data_860b1b8c1840d521ce0043710791f780
#
_entry.id   860b1b8c1840d521ce0043710791f780
#
_cell.length_a   1.000
_cell.length_b   1.000
_cell.length_c   1.000
_cell.angle_alpha   90.00
_cell.angle_beta   90.00
_cell.angle_gamma   90.00
#
_symmetry.space_group_name_H-M   'P 1'
#
loop_
_entity.id
_entity.type
_entity.pdbx_description
1 polymer ?
#
loop_
_entity_poly.entity_id
_entity_poly.type
_entity_poly.pdbx_seq_one_letter_code
_entity_poly.pdbx_strand_id
1 'polypeptide(L)'
;MKTRTIMAAVIAAILIVICGGSAIHYLLDNMPVVFNDPALELAVRTGLGISDRPITRKEARVVVSLDLSLMEGYTKEITDLRGLSAFSNLKKLNLSNNMVTDISELSKLKELKILHLVGNQISDVSALSSLTNLEFLDLEGNKISDIGALKRLTRLTVLDLRNNHITDISSLSAMKDMRCLYLGNNEITDITPLQSLVKLTYLSMGGNEISDIEPISEMKTLDHLLVSNNRISDISVLQNLPGLEYLDVQGNPIDPGFTLDDVAESCTVIQ
;
A
#
# COMPACT_ATOMS: atom_id res chain seq x y z
N MET A 1 -6.22 -7.00 -33.71
CA MET A 1 -5.22 -6.94 -32.64
C MET A 1 -4.30 -8.17 -32.60
N LYS A 2 -4.78 -9.41 -32.60
CA LYS A 2 -3.96 -10.64 -32.57
C LYS A 2 -2.91 -10.76 -33.68
N THR A 3 -3.20 -10.31 -34.90
CA THR A 3 -2.30 -10.38 -36.05
C THR A 3 -1.04 -9.50 -35.92
N ARG A 4 -1.14 -8.32 -35.31
CA ARG A 4 0.01 -7.42 -35.08
C ARG A 4 0.97 -7.98 -34.03
N THR A 5 0.46 -8.59 -32.99
CA THR A 5 1.26 -9.22 -31.91
C THR A 5 2.01 -10.46 -32.43
N ILE A 6 1.34 -11.28 -33.25
CA ILE A 6 1.96 -12.46 -33.88
C ILE A 6 3.05 -12.04 -34.87
N MET A 7 2.80 -10.99 -35.66
CA MET A 7 3.79 -10.48 -36.61
C MET A 7 5.03 -9.89 -35.92
N ALA A 8 4.86 -9.19 -34.81
CA ALA A 8 5.96 -8.70 -34.00
C ALA A 8 6.79 -9.84 -33.38
N ALA A 9 6.14 -10.90 -32.90
CA ALA A 9 6.83 -12.06 -32.35
C ALA A 9 7.58 -12.85 -33.44
N VAL A 10 7.02 -12.98 -34.63
CA VAL A 10 7.68 -13.65 -35.78
C VAL A 10 8.86 -12.84 -36.29
N ILE A 11 8.75 -11.51 -36.37
CA ILE A 11 9.87 -10.63 -36.77
C ILE A 11 10.98 -10.71 -35.73
N ALA A 12 10.66 -10.71 -34.42
CA ALA A 12 11.63 -10.89 -33.35
C ALA A 12 12.34 -12.25 -33.45
N ALA A 13 11.61 -13.34 -33.74
CA ALA A 13 12.19 -14.67 -33.91
C ALA A 13 13.14 -14.77 -35.12
N ILE A 14 12.80 -14.12 -36.24
CA ILE A 14 13.66 -14.09 -37.45
C ILE A 14 14.94 -13.27 -37.21
N LEU A 15 14.85 -12.18 -36.48
CA LEU A 15 15.99 -11.33 -36.15
C LEU A 15 16.97 -11.99 -35.16
N ILE A 16 16.48 -12.87 -34.28
CA ILE A 16 17.30 -13.70 -33.37
C ILE A 16 18.32 -14.55 -34.14
N VAL A 17 17.94 -15.06 -35.30
CA VAL A 17 18.76 -15.94 -36.13
C VAL A 17 19.82 -15.15 -36.90
N ILE A 18 19.60 -13.86 -37.19
CA ILE A 18 20.43 -13.08 -38.13
C ILE A 18 21.40 -12.12 -37.48
N CYS A 19 21.09 -11.55 -36.27
CA CYS A 19 21.81 -10.36 -35.78
C CYS A 19 22.58 -10.51 -34.46
N GLY A 20 22.59 -11.64 -33.79
CA GLY A 20 23.26 -11.81 -32.48
C GLY A 20 22.60 -11.04 -31.33
N GLY A 21 22.97 -11.34 -30.08
CA GLY A 21 22.29 -10.87 -28.88
C GLY A 21 22.15 -9.35 -28.68
N SER A 22 23.15 -8.57 -29.15
CA SER A 22 23.13 -7.10 -28.99
C SER A 22 22.09 -6.38 -29.86
N ALA A 23 21.84 -6.86 -31.06
CA ALA A 23 20.81 -6.28 -31.95
C ALA A 23 19.40 -6.57 -31.45
N ILE A 24 19.19 -7.71 -30.80
CA ILE A 24 17.91 -8.09 -30.21
C ILE A 24 17.59 -7.17 -29.02
N HIS A 25 18.55 -6.93 -28.13
CA HIS A 25 18.40 -6.00 -27.02
C HIS A 25 18.04 -4.59 -27.53
N TYR A 26 18.74 -4.11 -28.56
CA TYR A 26 18.44 -2.81 -29.16
C TYR A 26 17.00 -2.72 -29.70
N LEU A 27 16.54 -3.78 -30.39
CA LEU A 27 15.18 -3.84 -30.93
C LEU A 27 14.13 -3.90 -29.83
N LEU A 28 14.31 -4.76 -28.81
CA LEU A 28 13.39 -4.89 -27.70
C LEU A 28 13.28 -3.59 -26.89
N ASP A 29 14.39 -2.92 -26.69
CA ASP A 29 14.46 -1.65 -25.96
C ASP A 29 13.74 -0.51 -26.69
N ASN A 30 13.79 -0.50 -28.01
CA ASN A 30 13.12 0.52 -28.83
C ASN A 30 11.65 0.16 -29.17
N MET A 31 11.16 -1.03 -28.77
CA MET A 31 9.74 -1.36 -28.93
C MET A 31 8.86 -0.41 -28.10
N PRO A 32 7.70 0.02 -28.65
CA PRO A 32 6.76 0.82 -27.87
C PRO A 32 6.18 0.05 -26.68
N VAL A 33 5.95 0.75 -25.59
CA VAL A 33 5.07 0.28 -24.53
C VAL A 33 3.64 0.31 -25.07
N VAL A 34 2.90 -0.76 -24.84
CA VAL A 34 1.49 -0.86 -25.24
C VAL A 34 0.63 -0.79 -23.97
N PHE A 35 -0.16 0.24 -23.89
CA PHE A 35 -1.16 0.41 -22.84
C PHE A 35 -2.52 -0.07 -23.35
N ASN A 36 -3.28 -0.73 -22.51
CA ASN A 36 -4.65 -1.13 -22.84
C ASN A 36 -5.66 -0.06 -22.43
N ASP A 37 -5.35 0.71 -21.40
CA ASP A 37 -6.19 1.78 -20.88
C ASP A 37 -5.71 3.13 -21.44
N PRO A 38 -6.56 3.85 -22.19
CA PRO A 38 -6.20 5.17 -22.70
C PRO A 38 -5.99 6.21 -21.59
N ALA A 39 -6.64 6.06 -20.41
CA ALA A 39 -6.41 6.95 -19.29
C ALA A 39 -5.02 6.74 -18.70
N LEU A 40 -4.60 5.47 -18.53
CA LEU A 40 -3.25 5.12 -18.11
C LEU A 40 -2.21 5.66 -19.10
N GLU A 41 -2.40 5.44 -20.40
CA GLU A 41 -1.49 5.97 -21.43
C GLU A 41 -1.36 7.49 -21.35
N LEU A 42 -2.50 8.19 -21.24
CA LEU A 42 -2.51 9.66 -21.13
C LEU A 42 -1.79 10.14 -19.87
N ALA A 43 -2.07 9.55 -18.71
CA ALA A 43 -1.43 9.91 -17.45
C ALA A 43 0.08 9.71 -17.50
N VAL A 44 0.53 8.56 -18.02
CA VAL A 44 1.98 8.28 -18.17
C VAL A 44 2.63 9.26 -19.14
N ARG A 45 2.00 9.56 -20.29
CA ARG A 45 2.51 10.54 -21.25
C ARG A 45 2.65 11.92 -20.64
N THR A 46 1.62 12.35 -19.91
CA THR A 46 1.63 13.66 -19.21
C THR A 46 2.75 13.71 -18.18
N GLY A 47 2.88 12.67 -17.34
CA GLY A 47 3.93 12.60 -16.33
C GLY A 47 5.36 12.59 -16.91
N LEU A 48 5.55 12.06 -18.13
CA LEU A 48 6.85 12.02 -18.81
C LEU A 48 7.08 13.19 -19.79
N GLY A 49 6.08 14.04 -20.02
CA GLY A 49 6.16 15.13 -21.00
C GLY A 49 6.30 14.64 -22.45
N ILE A 50 5.77 13.46 -22.79
CA ILE A 50 5.85 12.85 -24.14
C ILE A 50 4.45 12.84 -24.78
N SER A 51 4.17 13.76 -25.69
CA SER A 51 2.84 13.92 -26.31
C SER A 51 2.73 13.33 -27.71
N ASP A 52 3.81 13.32 -28.50
CA ASP A 52 3.82 13.23 -29.96
C ASP A 52 4.34 11.90 -30.53
N ARG A 53 4.89 11.03 -29.71
CA ARG A 53 5.46 9.74 -30.14
C ARG A 53 5.23 8.62 -29.12
N PRO A 54 5.33 7.35 -29.51
CA PRO A 54 5.26 6.24 -28.56
C PRO A 54 6.37 6.29 -27.50
N ILE A 55 6.05 5.86 -26.28
CA ILE A 55 7.02 5.64 -25.21
C ILE A 55 7.71 4.30 -25.49
N THR A 56 9.02 4.28 -25.53
CA THR A 56 9.79 3.05 -25.73
C THR A 56 10.02 2.32 -24.41
N ARG A 57 10.28 1.00 -24.47
CA ARG A 57 10.62 0.22 -23.26
C ARG A 57 11.92 0.71 -22.60
N LYS A 58 12.87 1.22 -23.39
CA LYS A 58 14.10 1.82 -22.88
C LYS A 58 13.80 3.05 -22.02
N GLU A 59 12.91 3.92 -22.50
CA GLU A 59 12.48 5.11 -21.74
C GLU A 59 11.70 4.72 -20.49
N ALA A 60 10.81 3.74 -20.57
CA ALA A 60 10.07 3.25 -19.42
C ALA A 60 11.00 2.73 -18.31
N ARG A 61 12.07 2.00 -18.66
CA ARG A 61 13.02 1.43 -17.70
C ARG A 61 13.83 2.46 -16.91
N VAL A 62 14.04 3.67 -17.42
CA VAL A 62 14.80 4.69 -16.68
C VAL A 62 13.94 5.50 -15.72
N VAL A 63 12.63 5.32 -15.77
CA VAL A 63 11.68 6.00 -14.89
C VAL A 63 11.72 5.36 -13.51
N VAL A 64 11.91 6.18 -12.48
CA VAL A 64 12.00 5.73 -11.08
C VAL A 64 10.81 6.18 -10.22
N SER A 65 10.03 7.13 -10.71
CA SER A 65 8.84 7.64 -10.03
C SER A 65 7.75 8.00 -11.04
N LEU A 66 6.52 7.56 -10.76
CA LEU A 66 5.32 7.96 -11.50
C LEU A 66 4.22 8.36 -10.52
N ASP A 67 3.64 9.52 -10.80
CA ASP A 67 2.38 9.93 -10.19
C ASP A 67 1.28 9.82 -11.25
N LEU A 68 0.36 8.88 -11.02
CA LEU A 68 -0.78 8.55 -11.87
C LEU A 68 -2.09 8.70 -11.09
N SER A 69 -2.05 9.45 -9.98
CA SER A 69 -3.27 9.75 -9.21
C SER A 69 -4.24 10.59 -10.05
N LEU A 70 -5.52 10.35 -9.84
CA LEU A 70 -6.55 11.18 -10.50
C LEU A 70 -6.50 12.58 -9.89
N MET A 71 -6.06 13.55 -10.68
CA MET A 71 -6.05 14.97 -10.30
C MET A 71 -7.40 15.62 -10.58
N GLU A 72 -7.74 16.67 -9.81
CA GLU A 72 -8.89 17.51 -10.11
C GLU A 72 -8.86 18.01 -11.57
N GLY A 73 -9.96 17.82 -12.29
CA GLY A 73 -10.09 18.22 -13.71
C GLY A 73 -9.81 17.12 -14.74
N TYR A 74 -9.28 15.95 -14.33
CA TYR A 74 -9.23 14.77 -15.20
C TYR A 74 -10.53 13.98 -15.11
N THR A 75 -11.10 13.64 -16.27
CA THR A 75 -12.43 13.01 -16.37
C THR A 75 -12.39 11.50 -16.59
N LYS A 76 -11.21 10.88 -16.63
CA LYS A 76 -11.07 9.46 -16.89
C LYS A 76 -10.17 8.81 -15.85
N GLU A 77 -10.77 7.92 -15.10
CA GLU A 77 -10.12 7.07 -14.09
C GLU A 77 -9.40 5.89 -14.77
N ILE A 78 -8.26 5.52 -14.23
CA ILE A 78 -7.51 4.34 -14.68
C ILE A 78 -8.21 3.10 -14.14
N THR A 79 -8.43 2.13 -15.03
CA THR A 79 -9.07 0.84 -14.69
C THR A 79 -8.18 -0.37 -14.97
N ASP A 80 -7.22 -0.25 -15.91
CA ASP A 80 -6.38 -1.35 -16.39
C ASP A 80 -4.91 -0.94 -16.37
N LEU A 81 -4.08 -1.67 -15.64
CA LEU A 81 -2.65 -1.38 -15.46
C LEU A 81 -1.74 -2.04 -16.51
N ARG A 82 -2.27 -2.75 -17.50
CA ARG A 82 -1.47 -3.40 -18.54
C ARG A 82 -0.62 -2.39 -19.32
N GLY A 83 0.68 -2.68 -19.38
CA GLY A 83 1.71 -1.79 -19.89
C GLY A 83 2.62 -1.22 -18.81
N LEU A 84 2.14 -1.13 -17.56
CA LEU A 84 2.90 -0.56 -16.45
C LEU A 84 4.14 -1.41 -16.07
N SER A 85 4.09 -2.71 -16.32
CA SER A 85 5.23 -3.61 -16.08
C SER A 85 6.50 -3.28 -16.91
N ALA A 86 6.39 -2.45 -17.95
CA ALA A 86 7.55 -1.94 -18.68
C ALA A 86 8.44 -1.02 -17.83
N PHE A 87 7.89 -0.41 -16.78
CA PHE A 87 8.56 0.52 -15.85
C PHE A 87 9.26 -0.23 -14.71
N SER A 88 10.10 -1.21 -15.04
CA SER A 88 10.65 -2.19 -14.09
C SER A 88 11.54 -1.60 -12.99
N ASN A 89 12.06 -0.39 -13.15
CA ASN A 89 12.91 0.30 -12.16
C ASN A 89 12.15 1.32 -11.30
N LEU A 90 10.81 1.32 -11.35
CA LEU A 90 10.00 2.18 -10.48
C LEU A 90 10.28 1.87 -9.02
N LYS A 91 10.58 2.94 -8.28
CA LYS A 91 10.73 2.94 -6.82
C LYS A 91 9.54 3.61 -6.13
N LYS A 92 8.86 4.52 -6.80
CA LYS A 92 7.69 5.21 -6.29
C LYS A 92 6.58 5.22 -7.34
N LEU A 93 5.39 4.80 -6.93
CA LEU A 93 4.19 4.77 -7.76
C LEU A 93 3.00 5.28 -6.94
N ASN A 94 2.27 6.24 -7.52
CA ASN A 94 1.00 6.71 -7.01
C ASN A 94 -0.10 6.42 -8.03
N LEU A 95 -1.11 5.65 -7.63
CA LEU A 95 -2.32 5.32 -8.40
C LEU A 95 -3.59 5.71 -7.63
N SER A 96 -3.48 6.62 -6.66
CA SER A 96 -4.59 7.00 -5.79
C SER A 96 -5.77 7.59 -6.57
N ASN A 97 -6.98 7.35 -6.05
CA ASN A 97 -8.25 7.89 -6.56
C ASN A 97 -8.55 7.49 -8.02
N ASN A 98 -8.35 6.22 -8.33
CA ASN A 98 -8.69 5.61 -9.61
C ASN A 98 -9.77 4.53 -9.44
N MET A 99 -10.04 3.74 -10.47
CA MET A 99 -11.03 2.65 -10.47
C MET A 99 -10.35 1.28 -10.70
N VAL A 100 -9.12 1.13 -10.18
CA VAL A 100 -8.33 -0.09 -10.35
C VAL A 100 -8.92 -1.22 -9.49
N THR A 101 -9.11 -2.39 -10.12
CA THR A 101 -9.50 -3.64 -9.45
C THR A 101 -8.40 -4.69 -9.50
N ASP A 102 -7.74 -4.84 -10.64
CA ASP A 102 -6.67 -5.82 -10.88
C ASP A 102 -5.29 -5.15 -10.83
N ILE A 103 -4.49 -5.52 -9.84
CA ILE A 103 -3.13 -5.03 -9.64
C ILE A 103 -2.06 -6.06 -10.01
N SER A 104 -2.38 -7.10 -10.77
CA SER A 104 -1.46 -8.19 -11.16
C SER A 104 -0.18 -7.69 -11.85
N GLU A 105 -0.27 -6.62 -12.67
CA GLU A 105 0.88 -6.00 -13.33
C GLU A 105 1.92 -5.46 -12.34
N LEU A 106 1.50 -5.04 -11.14
CA LEU A 106 2.42 -4.52 -10.10
C LEU A 106 3.39 -5.62 -9.62
N SER A 107 3.00 -6.88 -9.70
CA SER A 107 3.86 -8.01 -9.29
C SER A 107 5.22 -8.04 -9.97
N LYS A 108 5.40 -7.34 -11.08
CA LYS A 108 6.65 -7.24 -11.86
C LYS A 108 7.55 -6.07 -11.43
N LEU A 109 7.04 -5.13 -10.64
CA LEU A 109 7.72 -3.89 -10.23
C LEU A 109 8.51 -4.09 -8.93
N LYS A 110 9.51 -4.97 -8.96
CA LYS A 110 10.25 -5.46 -7.77
C LYS A 110 11.05 -4.39 -7.02
N GLU A 111 11.35 -3.26 -7.69
CA GLU A 111 12.12 -2.15 -7.12
C GLU A 111 11.25 -1.16 -6.34
N LEU A 112 9.92 -1.36 -6.29
CA LEU A 112 9.02 -0.47 -5.56
C LEU A 112 9.34 -0.45 -4.07
N LYS A 113 9.46 0.79 -3.56
CA LYS A 113 9.63 1.14 -2.14
C LYS A 113 8.43 1.89 -1.58
N ILE A 114 7.77 2.70 -2.40
CA ILE A 114 6.63 3.53 -2.02
C ILE A 114 5.51 3.27 -3.02
N LEU A 115 4.36 2.85 -2.51
CA LEU A 115 3.18 2.55 -3.31
C LEU A 115 1.93 3.13 -2.66
N HIS A 116 1.25 4.03 -3.40
CA HIS A 116 -0.05 4.58 -3.01
C HIS A 116 -1.13 4.02 -3.91
N LEU A 117 -2.16 3.42 -3.30
CA LEU A 117 -3.33 2.82 -3.96
C LEU A 117 -4.65 3.29 -3.32
N VAL A 118 -4.63 4.44 -2.64
CA VAL A 118 -5.79 5.01 -1.93
C VAL A 118 -7.00 5.15 -2.86
N GLY A 119 -8.20 4.85 -2.35
CA GLY A 119 -9.44 5.15 -3.06
C GLY A 119 -9.58 4.43 -4.40
N ASN A 120 -9.29 3.13 -4.43
CA ASN A 120 -9.49 2.25 -5.58
C ASN A 120 -10.60 1.22 -5.29
N GLN A 121 -10.68 0.16 -6.09
CA GLN A 121 -11.68 -0.92 -5.97
C GLN A 121 -11.00 -2.28 -5.75
N ILE A 122 -9.82 -2.29 -5.11
CA ILE A 122 -8.97 -3.47 -4.95
C ILE A 122 -9.55 -4.36 -3.85
N SER A 123 -9.69 -5.66 -4.14
CA SER A 123 -10.04 -6.69 -3.15
C SER A 123 -8.96 -7.76 -3.02
N ASP A 124 -8.19 -8.03 -4.07
CA ASP A 124 -7.10 -9.02 -4.08
C ASP A 124 -5.73 -8.32 -4.08
N VAL A 125 -4.97 -8.51 -3.01
CA VAL A 125 -3.61 -7.97 -2.85
C VAL A 125 -2.50 -9.01 -3.08
N SER A 126 -2.82 -10.18 -3.65
CA SER A 126 -1.87 -11.28 -3.86
C SER A 126 -0.64 -10.88 -4.68
N ALA A 127 -0.82 -9.97 -5.65
CA ALA A 127 0.25 -9.42 -6.48
C ALA A 127 1.34 -8.70 -5.68
N LEU A 128 1.00 -8.13 -4.50
CA LEU A 128 1.93 -7.40 -3.65
C LEU A 128 2.91 -8.32 -2.92
N SER A 129 2.60 -9.61 -2.76
CA SER A 129 3.43 -10.58 -2.01
C SER A 129 4.88 -10.68 -2.49
N SER A 130 5.14 -10.23 -3.70
CA SER A 130 6.46 -10.27 -4.34
C SER A 130 7.23 -8.96 -4.26
N LEU A 131 6.64 -7.88 -3.73
CA LEU A 131 7.22 -6.55 -3.64
C LEU A 131 7.96 -6.34 -2.30
N THR A 132 8.88 -7.22 -1.99
CA THR A 132 9.56 -7.30 -0.68
C THR A 132 10.48 -6.12 -0.37
N ASN A 133 10.64 -5.17 -1.29
CA ASN A 133 11.36 -3.93 -1.08
C ASN A 133 10.47 -2.77 -0.61
N LEU A 134 9.15 -2.98 -0.47
CA LEU A 134 8.24 -1.95 0.02
C LEU A 134 8.57 -1.53 1.45
N GLU A 135 8.69 -0.22 1.62
CA GLU A 135 8.93 0.48 2.88
C GLU A 135 7.67 1.28 3.30
N PHE A 136 6.86 1.71 2.33
CA PHE A 136 5.61 2.42 2.51
C PHE A 136 4.53 1.84 1.59
N LEU A 137 3.36 1.50 2.17
CA LEU A 137 2.20 1.00 1.43
C LEU A 137 0.92 1.64 1.96
N ASP A 138 0.17 2.25 1.06
CA ASP A 138 -1.11 2.87 1.36
C ASP A 138 -2.21 2.23 0.51
N LEU A 139 -3.15 1.59 1.18
CA LEU A 139 -4.29 0.85 0.64
C LEU A 139 -5.63 1.38 1.18
N GLU A 140 -5.64 2.59 1.74
CA GLU A 140 -6.86 3.18 2.32
C GLU A 140 -7.99 3.22 1.29
N GLY A 141 -9.23 2.97 1.76
CA GLY A 141 -10.44 3.13 0.95
C GLY A 141 -10.53 2.16 -0.22
N ASN A 142 -10.27 0.88 0.03
CA ASN A 142 -10.42 -0.21 -0.92
C ASN A 142 -11.50 -1.21 -0.47
N LYS A 143 -11.50 -2.43 -0.99
CA LYS A 143 -12.46 -3.50 -0.67
C LYS A 143 -11.76 -4.77 -0.15
N ILE A 144 -10.67 -4.57 0.62
CA ILE A 144 -9.77 -5.65 1.03
C ILE A 144 -10.33 -6.30 2.30
N SER A 145 -10.43 -7.63 2.29
CA SER A 145 -10.75 -8.43 3.48
C SER A 145 -9.62 -9.38 3.88
N ASP A 146 -8.82 -9.84 2.92
CA ASP A 146 -7.67 -10.74 3.15
C ASP A 146 -6.34 -10.03 2.86
N ILE A 147 -5.51 -9.92 3.88
CA ILE A 147 -4.15 -9.33 3.81
C ILE A 147 -3.04 -10.38 3.99
N GLY A 148 -3.36 -11.66 3.92
CA GLY A 148 -2.39 -12.77 4.07
C GLY A 148 -1.19 -12.69 3.13
N ALA A 149 -1.39 -12.11 1.94
CA ALA A 149 -0.33 -11.89 0.95
C ALA A 149 0.74 -10.89 1.42
N LEU A 150 0.40 -9.99 2.35
CA LEU A 150 1.34 -8.95 2.85
C LEU A 150 2.39 -9.49 3.82
N LYS A 151 2.24 -10.69 4.36
CA LYS A 151 3.14 -11.28 5.38
C LYS A 151 4.64 -11.28 5.04
N ARG A 152 4.98 -11.18 3.74
CA ARG A 152 6.37 -11.15 3.27
C ARG A 152 6.98 -9.75 3.19
N LEU A 153 6.18 -8.70 3.39
CA LEU A 153 6.60 -7.31 3.26
C LEU A 153 7.23 -6.79 4.57
N THR A 154 8.22 -7.52 5.06
CA THR A 154 8.83 -7.27 6.39
C THR A 154 9.66 -5.99 6.48
N ARG A 155 9.86 -5.29 5.36
CA ARG A 155 10.54 -3.98 5.32
C ARG A 155 9.58 -2.79 5.49
N LEU A 156 8.27 -3.04 5.56
CA LEU A 156 7.30 -1.96 5.77
C LEU A 156 7.56 -1.26 7.11
N THR A 157 7.63 0.05 7.02
CA THR A 157 7.69 0.96 8.17
C THR A 157 6.41 1.76 8.34
N VAL A 158 5.65 1.95 7.25
CA VAL A 158 4.34 2.61 7.24
C VAL A 158 3.38 1.75 6.42
N LEU A 159 2.22 1.44 7.01
CA LEU A 159 1.14 0.70 6.36
C LEU A 159 -0.21 1.35 6.70
N ASP A 160 -0.92 1.76 5.65
CA ASP A 160 -2.29 2.24 5.79
C ASP A 160 -3.28 1.26 5.16
N LEU A 161 -4.21 0.77 5.98
CA LEU A 161 -5.26 -0.17 5.62
C LEU A 161 -6.65 0.35 6.04
N ARG A 162 -6.77 1.65 6.37
CA ARG A 162 -8.05 2.23 6.80
C ARG A 162 -9.14 2.05 5.75
N ASN A 163 -10.40 2.04 6.22
CA ASN A 163 -11.57 2.00 5.34
C ASN A 163 -11.55 0.79 4.40
N ASN A 164 -11.41 -0.42 4.96
CA ASN A 164 -11.48 -1.71 4.29
C ASN A 164 -12.43 -2.65 5.05
N HIS A 165 -12.37 -3.97 4.82
CA HIS A 165 -13.22 -5.00 5.45
C HIS A 165 -12.37 -6.07 6.15
N ILE A 166 -11.29 -5.67 6.81
CA ILE A 166 -10.29 -6.58 7.37
C ILE A 166 -10.76 -7.05 8.76
N THR A 167 -10.72 -8.38 8.96
CA THR A 167 -10.97 -9.02 10.25
C THR A 167 -9.71 -9.65 10.83
N ASP A 168 -8.89 -10.32 10.00
CA ASP A 168 -7.67 -11.02 10.41
C ASP A 168 -6.41 -10.22 10.03
N ILE A 169 -5.62 -9.88 11.06
CA ILE A 169 -4.36 -9.17 10.93
C ILE A 169 -3.14 -10.01 11.29
N SER A 170 -3.28 -11.34 11.33
CA SER A 170 -2.21 -12.28 11.70
C SER A 170 -0.93 -12.13 10.84
N SER A 171 -1.12 -11.74 9.57
CA SER A 171 -0.02 -11.49 8.62
C SER A 171 0.91 -10.34 9.03
N LEU A 172 0.47 -9.40 9.89
CA LEU A 172 1.25 -8.25 10.33
C LEU A 172 2.32 -8.62 11.36
N SER A 173 2.19 -9.75 12.04
CA SER A 173 3.07 -10.17 13.13
C SER A 173 4.56 -10.29 12.76
N ALA A 174 4.88 -10.40 11.46
CA ALA A 174 6.26 -10.47 10.95
C ALA A 174 6.91 -9.09 10.67
N MET A 175 6.14 -7.99 10.70
CA MET A 175 6.58 -6.65 10.27
C MET A 175 7.24 -5.86 11.40
N LYS A 176 8.34 -6.40 11.96
CA LYS A 176 9.02 -5.90 13.17
C LYS A 176 9.61 -4.48 13.06
N ASP A 177 9.72 -3.94 11.85
CA ASP A 177 10.23 -2.59 11.60
C ASP A 177 9.12 -1.54 11.45
N MET A 178 7.84 -1.95 11.65
CA MET A 178 6.67 -1.05 11.57
C MET A 178 6.79 0.08 12.58
N ARG A 179 6.52 1.31 12.11
CA ARG A 179 6.51 2.54 12.93
C ARG A 179 5.14 3.19 12.95
N CYS A 180 4.48 3.25 11.80
CA CYS A 180 3.14 3.83 11.71
C CYS A 180 2.19 2.80 11.09
N LEU A 181 1.11 2.48 11.81
CA LEU A 181 0.11 1.50 11.38
C LEU A 181 -1.29 2.11 11.51
N TYR A 182 -2.02 2.13 10.39
CA TYR A 182 -3.37 2.68 10.32
C TYR A 182 -4.32 1.54 9.93
N LEU A 183 -5.23 1.18 10.85
CA LEU A 183 -6.21 0.10 10.73
C LEU A 183 -7.65 0.59 10.94
N GLY A 184 -7.87 1.90 11.02
CA GLY A 184 -9.19 2.46 11.34
C GLY A 184 -10.28 2.07 10.35
N ASN A 185 -11.53 1.97 10.82
CA ASN A 185 -12.70 1.62 10.02
C ASN A 185 -12.52 0.29 9.28
N ASN A 186 -12.34 -0.78 10.04
CA ASN A 186 -12.32 -2.17 9.64
C ASN A 186 -13.23 -2.99 10.58
N GLU A 187 -13.11 -4.31 10.57
CA GLU A 187 -13.92 -5.24 11.35
C GLU A 187 -13.04 -6.09 12.31
N ILE A 188 -11.96 -5.47 12.85
CA ILE A 188 -10.94 -6.15 13.66
C ILE A 188 -11.44 -6.31 15.09
N THR A 189 -11.28 -7.52 15.63
CA THR A 189 -11.58 -7.84 17.04
C THR A 189 -10.34 -8.22 17.83
N ASP A 190 -9.38 -8.93 17.20
CA ASP A 190 -8.17 -9.46 17.85
C ASP A 190 -6.93 -8.72 17.33
N ILE A 191 -6.23 -8.07 18.26
CA ILE A 191 -4.97 -7.36 17.99
C ILE A 191 -3.72 -8.07 18.55
N THR A 192 -3.87 -9.31 19.04
CA THR A 192 -2.74 -10.14 19.49
C THR A 192 -1.58 -10.19 18.50
N PRO A 193 -1.80 -10.23 17.17
CA PRO A 193 -0.71 -10.17 16.19
C PRO A 193 0.19 -8.94 16.28
N LEU A 194 -0.29 -7.84 16.88
CA LEU A 194 0.47 -6.60 17.00
C LEU A 194 1.48 -6.61 18.16
N GLN A 195 1.35 -7.51 19.14
CA GLN A 195 2.20 -7.57 20.35
C GLN A 195 3.71 -7.54 20.08
N SER A 196 4.10 -7.99 18.89
CA SER A 196 5.50 -8.08 18.49
C SER A 196 6.03 -6.84 17.77
N LEU A 197 5.18 -5.83 17.51
CA LEU A 197 5.53 -4.62 16.77
C LEU A 197 5.99 -3.50 17.71
N VAL A 198 6.96 -3.81 18.55
CA VAL A 198 7.45 -2.96 19.65
C VAL A 198 8.14 -1.66 19.21
N LYS A 199 8.32 -1.45 17.90
CA LYS A 199 8.87 -0.21 17.34
C LYS A 199 7.80 0.79 16.89
N LEU A 200 6.50 0.46 17.06
CA LEU A 200 5.43 1.37 16.72
C LEU A 200 5.54 2.66 17.54
N THR A 201 5.40 3.79 16.83
CA THR A 201 5.26 5.12 17.40
C THR A 201 3.84 5.64 17.19
N TYR A 202 3.20 5.28 16.09
CA TYR A 202 1.84 5.69 15.77
C TYR A 202 0.95 4.48 15.47
N LEU A 203 -0.15 4.33 16.20
CA LEU A 203 -1.13 3.27 16.02
C LEU A 203 -2.56 3.83 16.01
N SER A 204 -3.25 3.70 14.88
CA SER A 204 -4.64 4.11 14.71
C SER A 204 -5.51 2.90 14.38
N MET A 205 -6.49 2.61 15.24
CA MET A 205 -7.42 1.47 15.14
C MET A 205 -8.86 1.89 15.42
N GLY A 206 -9.18 3.18 15.34
CA GLY A 206 -10.54 3.67 15.60
C GLY A 206 -11.57 3.06 14.65
N GLY A 207 -12.83 2.90 15.11
CA GLY A 207 -13.90 2.34 14.28
C GLY A 207 -13.72 0.85 13.97
N ASN A 208 -13.38 0.04 14.97
CA ASN A 208 -13.28 -1.42 14.91
C ASN A 208 -14.17 -2.07 15.99
N GLU A 209 -13.97 -3.35 16.26
CA GLU A 209 -14.70 -4.11 17.28
C GLU A 209 -13.78 -4.61 18.42
N ILE A 210 -12.68 -3.89 18.68
CA ILE A 210 -11.65 -4.25 19.66
C ILE A 210 -12.16 -4.05 21.07
N SER A 211 -12.00 -5.06 21.94
CA SER A 211 -12.34 -4.97 23.35
C SER A 211 -11.13 -5.12 24.28
N ASP A 212 -10.05 -5.74 23.82
CA ASP A 212 -8.84 -5.99 24.57
C ASP A 212 -7.64 -5.31 23.88
N ILE A 213 -6.96 -4.43 24.63
CA ILE A 213 -5.76 -3.73 24.19
C ILE A 213 -4.49 -4.14 24.94
N GLU A 214 -4.55 -5.20 25.79
CA GLU A 214 -3.37 -5.74 26.47
C GLU A 214 -2.20 -6.08 25.52
N PRO A 215 -2.44 -6.54 24.27
CA PRO A 215 -1.36 -6.79 23.32
C PRO A 215 -0.41 -5.61 23.02
N ILE A 216 -0.80 -4.36 23.34
CA ILE A 216 0.07 -3.19 23.12
C ILE A 216 0.97 -2.88 24.33
N SER A 217 0.89 -3.63 25.42
CA SER A 217 1.60 -3.34 26.71
C SER A 217 3.11 -3.16 26.59
N GLU A 218 3.73 -3.80 25.60
CA GLU A 218 5.19 -3.72 25.38
C GLU A 218 5.61 -2.66 24.33
N MET A 219 4.67 -1.88 23.80
CA MET A 219 4.95 -0.84 22.80
C MET A 219 5.47 0.46 23.47
N LYS A 220 6.59 0.40 24.15
CA LYS A 220 7.15 1.52 24.95
C LYS A 220 7.54 2.76 24.13
N THR A 221 7.60 2.64 22.80
CA THR A 221 7.88 3.72 21.86
C THR A 221 6.63 4.38 21.29
N LEU A 222 5.43 3.89 21.69
CA LEU A 222 4.17 4.43 21.19
C LEU A 222 3.91 5.81 21.76
N ASP A 223 3.80 6.81 20.88
CA ASP A 223 3.53 8.21 21.21
C ASP A 223 2.10 8.62 20.84
N HIS A 224 1.49 7.99 19.82
CA HIS A 224 0.12 8.25 19.40
C HIS A 224 -0.72 6.95 19.34
N LEU A 225 -1.82 6.93 20.09
CA LEU A 225 -2.77 5.82 20.10
C LEU A 225 -4.20 6.34 19.86
N LEU A 226 -4.79 5.96 18.72
CA LEU A 226 -6.16 6.31 18.36
C LEU A 226 -6.99 5.02 18.31
N VAL A 227 -7.86 4.85 19.28
CA VAL A 227 -8.73 3.66 19.46
C VAL A 227 -10.20 4.04 19.64
N SER A 228 -10.59 5.24 19.20
CA SER A 228 -11.98 5.69 19.29
C SER A 228 -12.95 4.74 18.60
N ASN A 229 -14.21 4.75 19.07
CA ASN A 229 -15.31 3.94 18.51
C ASN A 229 -14.96 2.44 18.43
N ASN A 230 -14.59 1.86 19.56
CA ASN A 230 -14.35 0.44 19.77
C ASN A 230 -15.21 -0.09 20.94
N ARG A 231 -14.88 -1.26 21.48
CA ARG A 231 -15.58 -1.90 22.61
C ARG A 231 -14.69 -2.01 23.86
N ILE A 232 -13.72 -1.11 24.01
CA ILE A 232 -12.72 -1.13 25.08
C ILE A 232 -13.36 -0.66 26.37
N SER A 233 -13.24 -1.46 27.44
CA SER A 233 -13.67 -1.09 28.79
C SER A 233 -12.50 -0.95 29.76
N ASP A 234 -11.43 -1.73 29.57
CA ASP A 234 -10.23 -1.71 30.40
C ASP A 234 -9.08 -1.00 29.66
N ILE A 235 -8.58 0.06 30.27
CA ILE A 235 -7.46 0.88 29.77
C ILE A 235 -6.25 0.83 30.70
N SER A 236 -6.20 -0.09 31.66
CA SER A 236 -5.12 -0.22 32.64
C SER A 236 -3.74 -0.43 31.98
N VAL A 237 -3.72 -1.05 30.81
CA VAL A 237 -2.50 -1.25 30.01
C VAL A 237 -1.78 0.06 29.65
N LEU A 238 -2.50 1.19 29.57
CA LEU A 238 -1.94 2.50 29.20
C LEU A 238 -0.88 2.98 30.22
N GLN A 239 -0.96 2.54 31.47
CA GLN A 239 0.07 2.80 32.50
C GLN A 239 1.46 2.23 32.09
N ASN A 240 1.48 1.26 31.20
CA ASN A 240 2.70 0.66 30.69
C ASN A 240 3.31 1.42 29.48
N LEU A 241 2.68 2.51 29.03
CA LEU A 241 3.09 3.28 27.83
C LEU A 241 3.58 4.67 28.21
N PRO A 242 4.78 4.80 28.81
CA PRO A 242 5.27 6.06 29.38
C PRO A 242 5.56 7.14 28.32
N GLY A 243 5.67 6.78 27.04
CA GLY A 243 5.92 7.69 25.93
C GLY A 243 4.66 8.23 25.26
N LEU A 244 3.46 7.90 25.78
CA LEU A 244 2.22 8.30 25.12
C LEU A 244 1.97 9.81 25.23
N GLU A 245 1.89 10.49 24.07
CA GLU A 245 1.69 11.94 23.97
C GLU A 245 0.28 12.29 23.48
N TYR A 246 -0.37 11.39 22.74
CA TYR A 246 -1.72 11.59 22.22
C TYR A 246 -2.54 10.31 22.32
N LEU A 247 -3.73 10.42 22.92
CA LEU A 247 -4.66 9.32 23.14
C LEU A 247 -6.08 9.73 22.72
N ASP A 248 -6.70 8.99 21.80
CA ASP A 248 -8.12 9.11 21.47
C ASP A 248 -8.85 7.80 21.84
N VAL A 249 -9.69 7.86 22.87
CA VAL A 249 -10.52 6.74 23.36
C VAL A 249 -12.01 7.02 23.23
N GLN A 250 -12.41 8.07 22.53
CA GLN A 250 -13.83 8.45 22.36
C GLN A 250 -14.69 7.26 21.90
N GLY A 251 -15.94 7.23 22.34
CA GLY A 251 -16.90 6.22 21.88
C GLY A 251 -16.60 4.80 22.34
N ASN A 252 -15.78 4.61 23.38
CA ASN A 252 -15.57 3.32 24.05
C ASN A 252 -16.35 3.24 25.37
N PRO A 253 -16.83 2.06 25.80
CA PRO A 253 -17.50 1.87 27.08
C PRO A 253 -16.50 1.75 28.26
N ILE A 254 -15.61 2.74 28.42
CA ILE A 254 -14.57 2.73 29.46
C ILE A 254 -15.22 2.59 30.84
N ASP A 255 -14.71 1.66 31.69
CA ASP A 255 -15.15 1.48 33.05
C ASP A 255 -14.86 2.77 33.85
N PRO A 256 -15.87 3.35 34.56
CA PRO A 256 -15.68 4.54 35.38
C PRO A 256 -14.67 4.37 36.53
N GLY A 257 -14.27 3.15 36.84
CA GLY A 257 -13.21 2.85 37.81
C GLY A 257 -11.80 3.17 37.29
N PHE A 258 -11.64 3.33 35.96
CA PHE A 258 -10.38 3.78 35.38
C PHE A 258 -10.33 5.30 35.26
N THR A 259 -9.30 5.91 35.79
CA THR A 259 -9.05 7.34 35.63
C THR A 259 -7.91 7.53 34.65
N LEU A 260 -8.03 8.53 33.77
CA LEU A 260 -6.98 8.88 32.84
C LEU A 260 -5.85 9.67 33.51
N ASP A 261 -5.99 9.95 34.81
CA ASP A 261 -4.93 10.55 35.63
C ASP A 261 -3.66 9.67 35.71
N ASP A 262 -3.82 8.37 35.41
CA ASP A 262 -2.72 7.39 35.36
C ASP A 262 -1.99 7.36 33.99
N VAL A 263 -2.52 8.05 33.00
CA VAL A 263 -1.82 8.29 31.70
C VAL A 263 -0.84 9.43 31.92
N ALA A 264 0.33 9.40 31.26
CA ALA A 264 1.38 10.39 31.43
C ALA A 264 0.83 11.84 31.52
N GLU A 265 1.28 12.65 32.48
CA GLU A 265 0.80 14.02 32.72
C GLU A 265 0.88 14.91 31.47
N SER A 266 1.75 14.58 30.51
CA SER A 266 1.93 15.27 29.24
C SER A 266 1.00 14.78 28.11
N CYS A 267 0.20 13.74 28.34
CA CYS A 267 -0.63 13.14 27.29
C CYS A 267 -1.87 13.99 27.01
N THR A 268 -2.07 14.34 25.75
CA THR A 268 -3.35 14.94 25.28
C THR A 268 -4.37 13.83 25.11
N VAL A 269 -5.41 13.84 25.95
CA VAL A 269 -6.47 12.81 25.92
C VAL A 269 -7.77 13.37 25.35
N ILE A 270 -8.33 12.64 24.36
CA ILE A 270 -9.66 12.88 23.80
C ILE A 270 -10.60 11.74 24.28
N GLN A 271 -11.69 12.14 24.99
CA GLN A 271 -12.67 11.24 25.60
C GLN A 271 -14.06 11.39 24.98
#